data_6cbea0ef8d093867e22f93ba0ecec5a8
#
_entry.id   6cbea0ef8d093867e22f93ba0ecec5a8
#
_cell.length_a   1.000
_cell.length_b   1.000
_cell.length_c   1.000
_cell.angle_alpha   90.00
_cell.angle_beta   90.00
_cell.angle_gamma   90.00
#
_symmetry.space_group_name_H-M   'P 1'
#
loop_
_entity.id
_entity.type
_entity.pdbx_description
1 polymer ?
#
loop_
_entity_poly.entity_id
_entity_poly.type
_entity_poly.pdbx_seq_one_letter_code
_entity_poly.pdbx_strand_id
1 'polypeptide(L)'
;MSVINCIFCDGSVEYHKGELTGVCNKCHTTQTLPDLKTEENINLYNKATLFIRNYEFDEAQKLLKQLLSENSCDAEIYWNLALCHYGITYEKDHTTKSLVPVINRTRDESFYTCQYYNSNVQLWGKTNGQDFCLFLKTNRKKYYFMYIRI
;
A
#
# COMPACT_ATOMS: atom_id res chain seq x y z
N MET A 1 -5.56 12.81 -18.51
CA MET A 1 -5.47 12.93 -17.03
C MET A 1 -5.19 11.55 -16.45
N SER A 2 -4.13 11.42 -15.68
CA SER A 2 -3.80 10.14 -15.05
C SER A 2 -4.68 9.89 -13.83
N VAL A 3 -5.04 8.64 -13.64
CA VAL A 3 -5.89 8.19 -12.55
C VAL A 3 -5.10 7.17 -11.72
N ILE A 4 -5.21 7.22 -10.39
CA ILE A 4 -4.63 6.20 -9.53
C ILE A 4 -5.51 4.95 -9.61
N ASN A 5 -4.88 3.81 -9.91
CA ASN A 5 -5.56 2.54 -9.99
C ASN A 5 -5.66 1.87 -8.61
N CYS A 6 -6.74 1.18 -8.37
CA CYS A 6 -6.96 0.44 -7.14
C CYS A 6 -5.96 -0.73 -7.02
N ILE A 7 -5.28 -0.82 -5.90
CA ILE A 7 -4.33 -1.89 -5.61
C ILE A 7 -4.99 -3.28 -5.57
N PHE A 8 -6.30 -3.35 -5.35
CA PHE A 8 -7.02 -4.61 -5.18
C PHE A 8 -7.67 -5.14 -6.47
N CYS A 9 -8.20 -4.25 -7.33
CA CYS A 9 -9.02 -4.68 -8.47
C CYS A 9 -8.75 -3.94 -9.78
N ASP A 10 -7.80 -3.02 -9.81
CA ASP A 10 -7.45 -2.18 -10.95
C ASP A 10 -8.54 -1.19 -11.41
N GLY A 11 -9.59 -0.98 -10.60
CA GLY A 11 -10.57 0.09 -10.84
C GLY A 11 -9.97 1.47 -10.57
N SER A 12 -10.64 2.53 -10.99
CA SER A 12 -10.22 3.91 -10.72
C SER A 12 -10.50 4.27 -9.26
N VAL A 13 -9.56 4.98 -8.64
CA VAL A 13 -9.73 5.50 -7.27
C VAL A 13 -10.14 6.95 -7.33
N GLU A 14 -11.27 7.27 -6.71
CA GLU A 14 -11.75 8.63 -6.56
C GLU A 14 -11.16 9.25 -5.29
N TYR A 15 -10.56 10.42 -5.43
CA TYR A 15 -9.97 11.18 -4.34
C TYR A 15 -9.92 12.68 -4.68
N HIS A 16 -9.83 13.51 -3.65
CA HIS A 16 -9.61 14.95 -3.82
C HIS A 16 -8.14 15.29 -3.61
N LYS A 17 -7.68 16.31 -4.32
CA LYS A 17 -6.27 16.75 -4.24
C LYS A 17 -5.90 17.07 -2.79
N GLY A 18 -4.84 16.44 -2.30
CA GLY A 18 -4.34 16.59 -0.94
C GLY A 18 -4.91 15.58 0.06
N GLU A 19 -5.88 14.76 -0.34
CA GLU A 19 -6.36 13.64 0.48
C GLU A 19 -5.40 12.46 0.41
N LEU A 20 -5.21 11.79 1.54
CA LEU A 20 -4.36 10.61 1.68
C LEU A 20 -5.14 9.30 1.57
N THR A 21 -6.43 9.38 1.29
CA THR A 21 -7.32 8.22 1.10
C THR A 21 -8.23 8.43 -0.10
N GLY A 22 -8.64 7.35 -0.69
CA GLY A 22 -9.59 7.36 -1.81
C GLY A 22 -10.44 6.10 -1.82
N VAL A 23 -11.53 6.14 -2.57
CA VAL A 23 -12.48 5.03 -2.71
C VAL A 23 -12.47 4.51 -4.14
N CYS A 24 -12.31 3.22 -4.31
CA CYS A 24 -12.38 2.60 -5.63
C CYS A 24 -13.82 2.61 -6.17
N ASN A 25 -14.00 3.07 -7.40
CA ASN A 25 -15.33 3.09 -8.05
C ASN A 25 -15.85 1.70 -8.43
N LYS A 26 -14.98 0.68 -8.47
CA LYS A 26 -15.34 -0.68 -8.87
C LYS A 26 -15.57 -1.61 -7.69
N CYS A 27 -14.62 -1.71 -6.76
CA CYS A 27 -14.74 -2.60 -5.59
C CYS A 27 -15.19 -1.89 -4.31
N HIS A 28 -15.33 -0.57 -4.34
CA HIS A 28 -15.75 0.29 -3.23
C HIS A 28 -14.87 0.22 -1.98
N THR A 29 -13.67 -0.34 -2.12
CA THR A 29 -12.70 -0.41 -1.02
C THR A 29 -12.02 0.94 -0.84
N THR A 30 -11.95 1.43 0.39
CA THR A 30 -11.16 2.59 0.76
C THR A 30 -9.70 2.18 0.89
N GLN A 31 -8.82 2.93 0.27
CA GLN A 31 -7.37 2.70 0.33
C GLN A 31 -6.62 3.98 0.61
N THR A 32 -5.43 3.84 1.21
CA THR A 32 -4.48 4.94 1.35
C THR A 32 -3.77 5.21 0.04
N LEU A 33 -3.38 6.46 -0.17
CA LEU A 33 -2.80 6.94 -1.41
C LEU A 33 -1.43 7.58 -1.17
N PRO A 34 -0.50 7.42 -2.12
CA PRO A 34 0.75 8.17 -2.12
C PRO A 34 0.52 9.62 -2.54
N ASP A 35 1.40 10.52 -2.12
CA ASP A 35 1.40 11.92 -2.57
C ASP A 35 2.20 12.05 -3.88
N LEU A 36 1.54 11.78 -4.98
CA LEU A 36 2.13 11.84 -6.33
C LEU A 36 1.74 13.14 -7.03
N LYS A 37 2.74 13.91 -7.46
CA LYS A 37 2.54 15.26 -8.00
C LYS A 37 2.56 15.32 -9.52
N THR A 38 3.18 14.35 -10.18
CA THR A 38 3.31 14.30 -11.63
C THR A 38 2.56 13.13 -12.23
N GLU A 39 2.13 13.29 -13.46
CA GLU A 39 1.48 12.21 -14.21
C GLU A 39 2.40 11.01 -14.43
N GLU A 40 3.69 11.26 -14.63
CA GLU A 40 4.70 10.23 -14.76
C GLU A 40 4.79 9.36 -13.50
N ASN A 41 4.80 9.99 -12.31
CA ASN A 41 4.84 9.28 -11.03
C ASN A 41 3.56 8.48 -10.77
N ILE A 42 2.40 8.98 -11.17
CA ILE A 42 1.14 8.24 -11.10
C ILE A 42 1.22 6.99 -11.99
N ASN A 43 1.73 7.12 -13.20
CA ASN A 43 1.90 5.99 -14.12
C ASN A 43 2.89 4.95 -13.59
N LEU A 44 4.01 5.38 -12.99
CA LEU A 44 4.96 4.49 -12.32
C LEU A 44 4.33 3.73 -11.15
N TYR A 45 3.57 4.44 -10.32
CA TYR A 45 2.87 3.82 -9.20
C TYR A 45 1.83 2.79 -9.67
N ASN A 46 1.03 3.13 -10.67
CA ASN A 46 0.05 2.22 -11.26
C ASN A 46 0.72 0.96 -11.83
N LYS A 47 1.87 1.11 -12.48
CA LYS A 47 2.67 -0.02 -12.98
C LYS A 47 3.21 -0.88 -11.83
N ALA A 48 3.70 -0.25 -10.76
CA ALA A 48 4.19 -0.97 -9.59
C ALA A 48 3.06 -1.78 -8.91
N THR A 49 1.88 -1.20 -8.74
CA THR A 49 0.73 -1.91 -8.16
C THR A 49 0.23 -3.05 -9.05
N LEU A 50 0.30 -2.90 -10.38
CA LEU A 50 0.01 -3.98 -11.31
C LEU A 50 0.98 -5.15 -11.13
N PHE A 51 2.28 -4.88 -10.98
CA PHE A 51 3.28 -5.91 -10.71
C PHE A 51 3.01 -6.63 -9.38
N ILE A 52 2.60 -5.92 -8.33
CA ILE A 52 2.22 -6.54 -7.06
C ILE A 52 1.05 -7.52 -7.26
N ARG A 53 0.02 -7.13 -7.99
CA ARG A 53 -1.12 -8.02 -8.28
C ARG A 53 -0.73 -9.25 -9.12
N ASN A 54 0.28 -9.12 -9.96
CA ASN A 54 0.82 -10.20 -10.79
C ASN A 54 1.89 -11.04 -10.09
N TYR A 55 2.14 -10.82 -8.79
CA TYR A 55 3.17 -11.50 -8.00
C TYR A 55 4.61 -11.22 -8.46
N GLU A 56 4.81 -10.14 -9.21
CA GLU A 56 6.12 -9.68 -9.70
C GLU A 56 6.73 -8.65 -8.71
N PHE A 57 6.97 -9.10 -7.49
CA PHE A 57 7.35 -8.23 -6.36
C PHE A 57 8.69 -7.52 -6.55
N ASP A 58 9.66 -8.17 -7.18
CA ASP A 58 10.99 -7.57 -7.40
C ASP A 58 10.94 -6.42 -8.41
N GLU A 59 10.14 -6.56 -9.45
CA GLU A 59 9.92 -5.49 -10.43
C GLU A 59 9.13 -4.33 -9.80
N ALA A 60 8.13 -4.64 -9.00
CA ALA A 60 7.40 -3.63 -8.23
C ALA A 60 8.32 -2.84 -7.30
N GLN A 61 9.23 -3.51 -6.58
CA GLN A 61 10.20 -2.86 -5.70
C GLN A 61 11.10 -1.87 -6.43
N LYS A 62 11.56 -2.21 -7.64
CA LYS A 62 12.40 -1.31 -8.44
C LYS A 62 11.68 0.00 -8.74
N LEU A 63 10.42 -0.07 -9.17
CA LEU A 63 9.62 1.12 -9.48
C LEU A 63 9.29 1.94 -8.23
N LEU A 64 8.97 1.28 -7.12
CA LEU A 64 8.69 1.96 -5.85
C LEU A 64 9.92 2.68 -5.30
N LYS A 65 11.10 2.07 -5.41
CA LYS A 65 12.38 2.71 -5.04
C LYS A 65 12.70 3.90 -5.93
N GLN A 66 12.37 3.83 -7.22
CA GLN A 66 12.50 4.97 -8.12
C GLN A 66 11.59 6.13 -7.68
N LEU A 67 10.35 5.86 -7.30
CA LEU A 67 9.46 6.89 -6.73
C LEU A 67 10.00 7.51 -5.44
N LEU A 68 10.63 6.71 -4.56
CA LEU A 68 11.28 7.22 -3.35
C LEU A 68 12.48 8.12 -3.63
N SER A 69 13.17 7.93 -4.76
CA SER A 69 14.30 8.80 -5.13
C SER A 69 13.87 10.24 -5.37
N GLU A 70 12.62 10.45 -5.74
CA GLU A 70 12.04 11.79 -5.96
C GLU A 70 11.31 12.33 -4.72
N ASN A 71 10.65 11.47 -3.95
CA ASN A 71 9.98 11.81 -2.69
C ASN A 71 10.27 10.75 -1.62
N SER A 72 11.33 10.96 -0.85
CA SER A 72 11.79 10.02 0.18
C SER A 72 10.92 9.96 1.44
N CYS A 73 9.85 10.77 1.51
CA CYS A 73 8.99 10.90 2.69
C CYS A 73 7.58 10.37 2.47
N ASP A 74 7.36 9.52 1.46
CA ASP A 74 6.04 8.96 1.19
C ASP A 74 5.82 7.65 1.95
N ALA A 75 4.97 7.72 2.99
CA ALA A 75 4.65 6.58 3.83
C ALA A 75 3.96 5.44 3.07
N GLU A 76 3.12 5.76 2.09
CA GLU A 76 2.42 4.75 1.28
C GLU A 76 3.38 3.96 0.40
N ILE A 77 4.41 4.60 -0.14
CA ILE A 77 5.44 3.92 -0.93
C ILE A 77 6.22 2.94 -0.04
N TYR A 78 6.61 3.34 1.17
CA TYR A 78 7.25 2.43 2.12
C TYR A 78 6.36 1.25 2.51
N TRP A 79 5.06 1.49 2.67
CA TRP A 79 4.10 0.42 2.93
C TRP A 79 4.07 -0.61 1.80
N ASN A 80 3.99 -0.14 0.56
CA ASN A 80 4.01 -1.02 -0.61
C ASN A 80 5.35 -1.77 -0.75
N LEU A 81 6.47 -1.15 -0.37
CA LEU A 81 7.77 -1.84 -0.32
C LEU A 81 7.78 -2.96 0.73
N ALA A 82 7.17 -2.75 1.89
CA ALA A 82 7.03 -3.81 2.89
C ALA A 82 6.15 -4.96 2.37
N LEU A 83 5.04 -4.65 1.69
CA LEU A 83 4.22 -5.67 1.03
C LEU A 83 5.01 -6.49 0.01
N CYS A 84 5.81 -5.84 -0.83
CA CYS A 84 6.65 -6.53 -1.81
C CYS A 84 7.73 -7.39 -1.15
N HIS A 85 8.34 -6.90 -0.08
CA HIS A 85 9.39 -7.63 0.66
C HIS A 85 8.91 -8.99 1.15
N TYR A 86 7.69 -9.05 1.67
CA TYR A 86 7.05 -10.29 2.14
C TYR A 86 6.17 -10.97 1.09
N GLY A 87 6.06 -10.40 -0.10
CA GLY A 87 5.19 -10.91 -1.16
C GLY A 87 3.73 -10.97 -0.73
N ILE A 88 3.25 -9.92 -0.06
CA ILE A 88 1.88 -9.86 0.44
C ILE A 88 0.95 -9.31 -0.64
N THR A 89 -0.09 -10.09 -0.95
CA THR A 89 -1.22 -9.68 -1.79
C THR A 89 -2.51 -9.76 -0.99
N TYR A 90 -3.53 -9.04 -1.43
CA TYR A 90 -4.86 -9.12 -0.83
C TYR A 90 -5.78 -9.90 -1.75
N GLU A 91 -6.34 -10.98 -1.25
CA GLU A 91 -7.27 -11.84 -1.98
C GLU A 91 -8.63 -11.84 -1.32
N LYS A 92 -9.66 -12.04 -2.11
CA LYS A 92 -11.04 -12.09 -1.61
C LYS A 92 -11.31 -13.46 -1.00
N ASP A 93 -11.66 -13.48 0.28
CA ASP A 93 -12.13 -14.68 0.94
C ASP A 93 -13.51 -15.08 0.39
N HIS A 94 -13.64 -16.32 -0.06
CA HIS A 94 -14.87 -16.84 -0.67
C HIS A 94 -16.04 -16.93 0.31
N THR A 95 -15.73 -17.08 1.61
CA THR A 95 -16.74 -17.26 2.66
C THR A 95 -17.23 -15.92 3.19
N THR A 96 -16.30 -15.06 3.60
CA THR A 96 -16.62 -13.77 4.25
C THR A 96 -16.75 -12.60 3.27
N LYS A 97 -16.33 -12.78 2.00
CA LYS A 97 -16.26 -11.73 0.97
C LYS A 97 -15.35 -10.56 1.32
N SER A 98 -14.56 -10.67 2.39
CA SER A 98 -13.59 -9.67 2.82
C SER A 98 -12.23 -9.89 2.15
N LEU A 99 -11.44 -8.81 2.05
CA LEU A 99 -10.06 -8.91 1.59
C LEU A 99 -9.17 -9.42 2.72
N VAL A 100 -8.40 -10.46 2.44
CA VAL A 100 -7.45 -11.08 3.38
C VAL A 100 -6.04 -11.02 2.81
N PRO A 101 -5.02 -10.73 3.64
CA PRO A 101 -3.64 -10.76 3.19
C PRO A 101 -3.15 -12.21 3.01
N VAL A 102 -2.43 -12.44 1.91
CA VAL A 102 -1.78 -13.71 1.60
C VAL A 102 -0.28 -13.46 1.45
N ILE A 103 0.53 -14.23 2.17
CA ILE A 103 1.98 -14.14 2.15
C ILE A 103 2.52 -15.14 1.13
N ASN A 104 3.25 -14.64 0.13
CA ASN A 104 3.78 -15.45 -0.98
C ASN A 104 5.31 -15.67 -0.90
N ARG A 105 5.98 -15.05 0.07
CA ARG A 105 7.43 -15.17 0.29
C ARG A 105 7.73 -15.49 1.74
N THR A 106 8.73 -16.34 1.98
CA THR A 106 9.28 -16.58 3.32
C THR A 106 10.44 -15.63 3.58
N ARG A 107 10.46 -15.01 4.76
CA ARG A 107 11.55 -14.14 5.24
C ARG A 107 11.90 -14.54 6.68
N ASP A 108 13.17 -14.49 7.01
CA ASP A 108 13.66 -14.86 8.34
C ASP A 108 13.41 -13.76 9.38
N GLU A 109 13.29 -12.51 8.94
CA GLU A 109 13.01 -11.38 9.82
C GLU A 109 11.52 -11.19 10.08
N SER A 110 11.19 -10.71 11.28
CA SER A 110 9.83 -10.31 11.62
C SER A 110 9.39 -9.09 10.82
N PHE A 111 8.10 -9.04 10.46
CA PHE A 111 7.51 -7.87 9.80
C PHE A 111 7.77 -6.56 10.57
N TYR A 112 7.73 -6.62 11.90
CA TYR A 112 7.98 -5.48 12.78
C TYR A 112 9.41 -4.94 12.76
N THR A 113 10.38 -5.78 12.40
CA THR A 113 11.78 -5.39 12.28
C THR A 113 12.14 -4.98 10.86
N CYS A 114 11.21 -5.12 9.92
CA CYS A 114 11.39 -4.73 8.53
C CYS A 114 11.65 -3.21 8.42
N GLN A 115 12.71 -2.85 7.72
CA GLN A 115 13.10 -1.47 7.48
C GLN A 115 11.97 -0.65 6.85
N TYR A 116 11.27 -1.18 5.88
CA TYR A 116 10.20 -0.47 5.17
C TYR A 116 8.99 -0.23 6.06
N TYR A 117 8.62 -1.21 6.86
CA TYR A 117 7.54 -1.06 7.83
C TYR A 117 7.85 0.03 8.86
N ASN A 118 9.06 0.02 9.42
CA ASN A 118 9.48 1.02 10.40
C ASN A 118 9.51 2.43 9.80
N SER A 119 9.98 2.58 8.57
CA SER A 119 9.95 3.86 7.86
C SER A 119 8.52 4.36 7.61
N ASN A 120 7.61 3.46 7.23
CA ASN A 120 6.19 3.78 7.09
C ASN A 120 5.59 4.30 8.40
N VAL A 121 5.78 3.59 9.50
CA VAL A 121 5.26 3.97 10.83
C VAL A 121 5.80 5.33 11.27
N GLN A 122 7.10 5.58 11.10
CA GLN A 122 7.71 6.86 11.46
C GLN A 122 7.15 8.04 10.66
N LEU A 123 6.95 7.87 9.36
CA LEU A 123 6.42 8.93 8.50
C LEU A 123 4.95 9.24 8.81
N TRP A 124 4.13 8.22 9.01
CA TRP A 124 2.74 8.41 9.43
C TRP A 124 2.64 9.11 10.78
N GLY A 125 3.48 8.75 11.73
CA GLY A 125 3.52 9.39 13.05
C GLY A 125 3.93 10.86 12.99
N LYS A 126 4.78 11.27 12.02
CA LYS A 126 5.22 12.66 11.85
C LYS A 126 4.20 13.52 11.10
N THR A 127 3.51 12.96 10.10
CA THR A 127 2.64 13.75 9.21
C THR A 127 1.22 13.91 9.72
N ASN A 128 0.71 12.97 10.50
CA ASN A 128 -0.71 12.87 10.79
C ASN A 128 -1.07 12.80 12.29
N GLY A 129 -0.13 12.92 13.22
CA GLY A 129 -0.40 13.03 14.66
C GLY A 129 -1.58 12.16 15.16
N GLN A 130 -2.73 12.80 15.40
CA GLN A 130 -3.94 12.12 15.84
C GLN A 130 -4.57 11.22 14.78
N ASP A 131 -4.40 11.53 13.50
CA ASP A 131 -4.97 10.77 12.39
C ASP A 131 -4.26 9.41 12.19
N PHE A 132 -3.01 9.30 12.61
CA PHE A 132 -2.31 8.01 12.64
C PHE A 132 -3.02 6.99 13.54
N CYS A 133 -3.46 7.43 14.72
CA CYS A 133 -4.24 6.58 15.62
C CYS A 133 -5.60 6.22 15.01
N LEU A 134 -6.24 7.15 14.29
CA LEU A 134 -7.48 6.90 13.57
C LEU A 134 -7.26 5.96 12.39
N PHE A 135 -6.19 6.16 11.62
CA PHE A 135 -5.78 5.29 10.53
C PHE A 135 -5.52 3.85 11.01
N LEU A 136 -4.79 3.67 12.10
CA LEU A 136 -4.61 2.37 12.74
C LEU A 136 -5.94 1.78 13.24
N LYS A 137 -6.85 2.61 13.76
CA LYS A 137 -8.17 2.15 14.22
C LYS A 137 -9.09 1.76 13.06
N THR A 138 -9.15 2.55 12.00
CA THR A 138 -10.01 2.29 10.83
C THR A 138 -9.48 1.16 9.95
N ASN A 139 -8.17 1.05 9.82
CA ASN A 139 -7.50 -0.03 9.08
C ASN A 139 -7.02 -1.17 10.00
N ARG A 140 -7.42 -1.16 11.27
CA ARG A 140 -7.00 -2.15 12.27
C ARG A 140 -7.23 -3.58 11.83
N LYS A 141 -8.31 -3.84 11.09
CA LYS A 141 -8.56 -5.15 10.49
C LYS A 141 -7.52 -5.50 9.42
N LYS A 142 -7.18 -4.56 8.55
CA LYS A 142 -6.16 -4.74 7.50
C LYS A 142 -4.79 -5.06 8.11
N TYR A 143 -4.38 -4.31 9.15
CA TYR A 143 -3.11 -4.52 9.85
C TYR A 143 -3.16 -5.67 10.85
N TYR A 144 -4.25 -5.85 11.57
CA TYR A 144 -4.43 -6.88 12.58
C TYR A 144 -4.30 -8.29 11.98
N PHE A 145 -4.85 -8.53 10.79
CA PHE A 145 -4.69 -9.81 10.10
C PHE A 145 -3.24 -10.07 9.66
N MET A 146 -2.47 -9.03 9.36
CA MET A 146 -1.05 -9.17 9.10
C MET A 146 -0.26 -9.50 10.36
N TYR A 147 -0.68 -8.98 11.51
CA TYR A 147 -0.06 -9.23 12.81
C TYR A 147 -0.24 -10.66 13.32
N ILE A 148 -1.34 -11.31 13.03
CA ILE A 148 -1.64 -12.65 13.55
C ILE A 148 -0.97 -13.77 12.75
N ARG A 149 -0.64 -13.53 11.48
CA ARG A 149 -0.10 -14.56 10.58
C ARG A 149 1.42 -14.50 10.37
N ILE A 150 2.06 -13.48 10.90
CA ILE A 150 3.50 -13.30 10.86
C ILE A 150 4.09 -13.52 12.24
#